data_b98a8a240a303336bd6b4d060199afc1
#
_entry.id   b98a8a240a303336bd6b4d060199afc1
#
_cell.length_a   1.000
_cell.length_b   1.000
_cell.length_c   1.000
_cell.angle_alpha   90.00
_cell.angle_beta   90.00
_cell.angle_gamma   90.00
#
_symmetry.space_group_name_H-M   'P 1'
#
loop_
_entity.id
_entity.type
_entity.pdbx_description
1 polymer ?
#
loop_
_entity_poly.entity_id
_entity_poly.type
_entity_poly.pdbx_seq_one_letter_code
_entity_poly.pdbx_strand_id
1 'polypeptide(L)'
;MITEEILKVLLEDCEKAYFEKEIPVSAIIVDKDNNIVSHCFNKRQQNNRVIDHAEILSILEASNKIGDWRLNGYSMIVTLCPCKMCTEVIKESRLDNVYYILESKYYNSLSTSDFTKIEVPKEYEEKLNKLLTLFFDNMR
;
A
#
# COMPACT_ATOMS: atom_id res chain seq x y z
N MET A 1 -4.77 -15.22 0.82
CA MET A 1 -3.33 -15.61 0.70
C MET A 1 -2.66 -14.76 -0.35
N ILE A 2 -1.47 -14.29 -0.07
CA ILE A 2 -0.77 -13.45 -1.03
C ILE A 2 -0.19 -14.32 -2.15
N THR A 3 -0.46 -13.94 -3.39
CA THR A 3 0.01 -14.70 -4.56
C THR A 3 1.25 -14.03 -5.15
N GLU A 4 1.97 -14.78 -5.99
CA GLU A 4 3.12 -14.21 -6.68
C GLU A 4 2.71 -13.06 -7.60
N GLU A 5 1.55 -13.16 -8.23
CA GLU A 5 1.03 -12.07 -9.05
C GLU A 5 0.86 -10.79 -8.25
N ILE A 6 0.29 -10.90 -7.05
CA ILE A 6 0.09 -9.76 -6.16
C ILE A 6 1.44 -9.14 -5.77
N LEU A 7 2.41 -9.97 -5.40
CA LEU A 7 3.75 -9.51 -5.06
C LEU A 7 4.42 -8.78 -6.21
N LYS A 8 4.26 -9.34 -7.42
CA LYS A 8 4.85 -8.76 -8.61
C LYS A 8 4.26 -7.39 -8.90
N VAL A 9 2.94 -7.26 -8.82
CA VAL A 9 2.26 -5.97 -9.04
C VAL A 9 2.71 -4.95 -8.01
N LEU A 10 2.78 -5.35 -6.72
CA LEU A 10 3.24 -4.45 -5.66
C LEU A 10 4.65 -3.94 -5.93
N LEU A 11 5.56 -4.83 -6.33
CA LEU A 11 6.95 -4.43 -6.61
C LEU A 11 7.02 -3.52 -7.83
N GLU A 12 6.33 -3.86 -8.91
CA GLU A 12 6.31 -3.04 -10.12
C GLU A 12 5.78 -1.63 -9.83
N ASP A 13 4.73 -1.53 -9.03
CA ASP A 13 4.18 -0.23 -8.67
C ASP A 13 5.13 0.57 -7.79
N CYS A 14 5.86 -0.08 -6.89
CA CYS A 14 6.89 0.58 -6.10
C CYS A 14 8.02 1.11 -6.98
N GLU A 15 8.41 0.34 -8.00
CA GLU A 15 9.43 0.77 -8.95
C GLU A 15 8.96 1.98 -9.75
N LYS A 16 7.71 1.98 -10.19
CA LYS A 16 7.12 3.13 -10.89
C LYS A 16 7.12 4.37 -10.01
N ALA A 17 6.73 4.23 -8.75
CA ALA A 17 6.74 5.33 -7.79
C ALA A 17 8.15 5.90 -7.66
N TYR A 18 9.14 5.03 -7.50
CA TYR A 18 10.53 5.43 -7.36
C TYR A 18 11.00 6.24 -8.56
N PHE A 19 10.72 5.76 -9.78
CA PHE A 19 11.10 6.47 -11.00
C PHE A 19 10.41 7.83 -11.13
N GLU A 20 9.22 7.95 -10.58
CA GLU A 20 8.47 9.22 -10.60
C GLU A 20 8.80 10.12 -9.41
N LYS A 21 9.83 9.77 -8.65
CA LYS A 21 10.31 10.54 -7.48
C LYS A 21 9.29 10.61 -6.35
N GLU A 22 8.46 9.59 -6.25
CA GLU A 22 7.52 9.40 -5.16
C GLU A 22 8.09 8.41 -4.16
N ILE A 23 7.65 8.48 -2.92
CA ILE A 23 7.99 7.46 -1.94
C ILE A 23 7.51 6.10 -2.48
N PRO A 24 8.39 5.10 -2.62
CA PRO A 24 8.01 3.83 -3.26
C PRO A 24 7.18 2.94 -2.34
N VAL A 25 5.91 3.26 -2.27
CA VAL A 25 4.91 2.51 -1.54
C VAL A 25 3.77 2.20 -2.49
N SER A 26 3.28 0.97 -2.46
CA SER A 26 2.14 0.55 -3.28
C SER A 26 1.14 -0.23 -2.44
N ALA A 27 -0.11 -0.24 -2.89
CA ALA A 27 -1.19 -0.93 -2.21
C ALA A 27 -2.12 -1.57 -3.23
N ILE A 28 -2.64 -2.72 -2.86
CA ILE A 28 -3.59 -3.49 -3.67
C ILE A 28 -4.82 -3.77 -2.83
N ILE A 29 -6.00 -3.69 -3.43
CA ILE A 29 -7.23 -4.18 -2.82
C ILE A 29 -7.68 -5.40 -3.62
N VAL A 30 -7.99 -6.47 -2.90
CA VAL A 30 -8.44 -7.74 -3.48
C VAL A 30 -9.81 -8.11 -2.94
N ASP A 31 -10.55 -8.89 -3.73
CA ASP A 31 -11.82 -9.46 -3.27
C ASP A 31 -11.56 -10.75 -2.48
N LYS A 32 -12.64 -11.42 -2.08
CA LYS A 32 -12.55 -12.64 -1.27
C LYS A 32 -11.87 -13.81 -2.01
N ASP A 33 -11.81 -13.74 -3.33
CA ASP A 33 -11.18 -14.77 -4.17
C ASP A 33 -9.76 -14.36 -4.60
N ASN A 34 -9.21 -13.32 -3.98
CA ASN A 34 -7.88 -12.77 -4.28
C ASN A 34 -7.76 -12.14 -5.67
N ASN A 35 -8.88 -11.76 -6.27
CA ASN A 35 -8.82 -11.01 -7.51
C ASN A 35 -8.49 -9.55 -7.21
N ILE A 36 -7.59 -8.97 -7.99
CA ILE A 36 -7.17 -7.59 -7.81
C ILE A 36 -8.27 -6.66 -8.28
N VAL A 37 -8.78 -5.82 -7.38
CA VAL A 37 -9.80 -4.82 -7.68
C VAL A 37 -9.14 -3.49 -8.03
N SER A 38 -8.13 -3.09 -7.27
CA SER A 38 -7.38 -1.87 -7.52
C SER A 38 -5.93 -2.05 -7.09
N HIS A 39 -5.03 -1.29 -7.72
CA HIS A 39 -3.64 -1.20 -7.27
C HIS A 39 -3.12 0.18 -7.62
N CYS A 40 -2.47 0.82 -6.67
CA CYS A 40 -1.99 2.19 -6.81
C CYS A 40 -0.67 2.35 -6.08
N PHE A 41 0.08 3.36 -6.48
CA PHE A 41 1.29 3.76 -5.75
C PHE A 41 1.18 5.23 -5.36
N ASN A 42 2.03 5.65 -4.45
CA ASN A 42 2.03 7.01 -3.92
C ASN A 42 2.19 8.03 -5.04
N LYS A 43 1.35 9.06 -5.05
CA LYS A 43 1.38 10.15 -6.03
C LYS A 43 1.28 11.52 -5.39
N ARG A 44 1.70 11.64 -4.13
CA ARG A 44 1.59 12.89 -3.38
C ARG A 44 2.28 14.06 -4.10
N GLN A 45 3.49 13.84 -4.62
CA GLN A 45 4.24 14.88 -5.33
C GLN A 45 3.62 15.17 -6.70
N GLN A 46 3.36 14.12 -7.45
CA GLN A 46 2.81 14.27 -8.81
C GLN A 46 1.48 14.99 -8.83
N ASN A 47 0.59 14.63 -7.91
CA ASN A 47 -0.75 15.19 -7.84
C ASN A 47 -0.82 16.45 -6.97
N ASN A 48 0.26 16.78 -6.29
CA ASN A 48 0.32 17.91 -5.37
C ASN A 48 -0.80 17.83 -4.32
N ARG A 49 -1.03 16.64 -3.76
CA ARG A 49 -2.08 16.36 -2.79
C ARG A 49 -1.53 15.52 -1.65
N VAL A 50 -1.63 16.05 -0.44
CA VAL A 50 -1.08 15.39 0.75
C VAL A 50 -1.73 14.02 1.01
N ILE A 51 -2.98 13.83 0.59
CA ILE A 51 -3.71 12.59 0.88
C ILE A 51 -3.46 11.49 -0.16
N ASP A 52 -2.73 11.77 -1.23
CA ASP A 52 -2.57 10.81 -2.34
C ASP A 52 -1.50 9.77 -2.07
N HIS A 53 -1.62 9.11 -0.92
CA HIS A 53 -0.86 7.92 -0.58
C HIS A 53 -1.48 6.71 -1.30
N ALA A 54 -0.65 5.69 -1.52
CA ALA A 54 -1.08 4.48 -2.22
C ALA A 54 -2.36 3.88 -1.66
N GLU A 55 -2.48 3.83 -0.35
CA GLU A 55 -3.63 3.23 0.34
C GLU A 55 -4.92 3.99 0.03
N ILE A 56 -4.88 5.31 0.12
CA ILE A 56 -6.06 6.15 -0.14
C ILE A 56 -6.46 6.07 -1.60
N LEU A 57 -5.48 6.13 -2.51
CA LEU A 57 -5.75 6.02 -3.94
C LEU A 57 -6.37 4.67 -4.28
N SER A 58 -5.88 3.58 -3.68
CA SER A 58 -6.45 2.24 -3.91
C SER A 58 -7.89 2.15 -3.41
N ILE A 59 -8.19 2.75 -2.26
CA ILE A 59 -9.55 2.79 -1.72
C ILE A 59 -10.47 3.54 -2.66
N LEU A 60 -10.04 4.70 -3.15
CA LEU A 60 -10.86 5.51 -4.06
C LEU A 60 -11.12 4.77 -5.36
N GLU A 61 -10.11 4.14 -5.94
CA GLU A 61 -10.26 3.38 -7.17
C GLU A 61 -11.19 2.19 -6.98
N ALA A 62 -11.01 1.43 -5.90
CA ALA A 62 -11.87 0.28 -5.60
C ALA A 62 -13.31 0.70 -5.40
N SER A 63 -13.55 1.76 -4.64
CA SER A 63 -14.89 2.27 -4.38
C SER A 63 -15.59 2.68 -5.66
N ASN A 64 -14.88 3.33 -6.57
CA ASN A 64 -15.42 3.72 -7.86
C ASN A 64 -15.80 2.51 -8.72
N LYS A 65 -14.94 1.50 -8.75
CA LYS A 65 -15.20 0.29 -9.53
C LYS A 65 -16.37 -0.51 -9.00
N ILE A 66 -16.48 -0.60 -7.68
CA ILE A 66 -17.54 -1.37 -7.02
C ILE A 66 -18.85 -0.59 -6.99
N GLY A 67 -18.77 0.73 -6.99
CA GLY A 67 -19.93 1.59 -6.89
C GLY A 67 -20.47 1.73 -5.47
N ASP A 68 -19.61 1.53 -4.47
CA ASP A 68 -19.95 1.65 -3.05
C ASP A 68 -18.72 2.10 -2.29
N TRP A 69 -18.88 3.02 -1.35
CA TRP A 69 -17.76 3.45 -0.52
C TRP A 69 -17.37 2.41 0.52
N ARG A 70 -18.29 1.49 0.85
CA ARG A 70 -18.04 0.44 1.84
C ARG A 70 -17.29 -0.71 1.17
N LEU A 71 -16.19 -1.10 1.78
CA LEU A 71 -15.34 -2.16 1.24
C LEU A 71 -15.40 -3.43 2.10
N ASN A 72 -16.56 -3.69 2.72
CA ASN A 72 -16.79 -4.96 3.41
C ASN A 72 -16.60 -6.11 2.43
N GLY A 73 -15.88 -7.14 2.86
CA GLY A 73 -15.59 -8.30 2.01
C GLY A 73 -14.31 -8.18 1.21
N TYR A 74 -13.63 -7.03 1.28
CA TYR A 74 -12.39 -6.79 0.56
C TYR A 74 -11.23 -6.66 1.54
N SER A 75 -10.02 -6.91 1.05
CA SER A 75 -8.80 -6.81 1.84
C SER A 75 -7.76 -5.96 1.13
N MET A 76 -6.90 -5.32 1.90
CA MET A 76 -5.79 -4.53 1.38
C MET A 76 -4.46 -5.21 1.69
N ILE A 77 -3.56 -5.16 0.73
CA ILE A 77 -2.16 -5.53 0.93
C ILE A 77 -1.32 -4.31 0.56
N VAL A 78 -0.52 -3.84 1.49
CA VAL A 78 0.32 -2.64 1.30
C VAL A 78 1.77 -2.98 1.62
N THR A 79 2.70 -2.37 0.89
CA THR A 79 4.13 -2.70 1.04
C THR A 79 4.73 -2.17 2.32
N LEU A 80 4.23 -1.05 2.82
CA LEU A 80 4.75 -0.42 4.04
C LEU A 80 3.59 -0.22 5.01
N CYS A 81 3.85 -0.42 6.29
CA CYS A 81 2.85 -0.22 7.32
C CYS A 81 2.21 1.17 7.17
N PRO A 82 0.88 1.27 7.12
CA PRO A 82 0.20 2.56 6.88
C PRO A 82 0.50 3.60 7.95
N CYS A 83 0.60 4.85 7.53
CA CYS A 83 0.74 5.97 8.46
C CYS A 83 -0.58 6.23 9.18
N LYS A 84 -0.56 7.16 10.14
CA LYS A 84 -1.74 7.47 10.94
C LYS A 84 -2.93 7.91 10.09
N MET A 85 -2.70 8.79 9.12
CA MET A 85 -3.76 9.28 8.23
C MET A 85 -4.41 8.14 7.46
N CYS A 86 -3.59 7.30 6.83
CA CYS A 86 -4.10 6.17 6.06
C CYS A 86 -4.81 5.15 6.95
N THR A 87 -4.31 4.93 8.15
CA THR A 87 -4.94 4.02 9.10
C THR A 87 -6.38 4.43 9.39
N GLU A 88 -6.62 5.72 9.60
CA GLU A 88 -7.97 6.21 9.89
C GLU A 88 -8.89 6.08 8.67
N VAL A 89 -8.39 6.41 7.49
CA VAL A 89 -9.16 6.26 6.24
C VAL A 89 -9.49 4.78 5.99
N ILE A 90 -8.51 3.90 6.19
CA ILE A 90 -8.71 2.46 6.02
C ILE A 90 -9.83 1.96 6.95
N LYS A 91 -9.81 2.38 8.21
CA LYS A 91 -10.84 1.97 9.16
C LYS A 91 -12.22 2.46 8.72
N GLU A 92 -12.31 3.70 8.25
CA GLU A 92 -13.57 4.25 7.78
C GLU A 92 -14.09 3.53 6.53
N SER A 93 -13.21 2.97 5.72
CA SER A 93 -13.59 2.29 4.48
C SER A 93 -14.25 0.92 4.69
N ARG A 94 -14.19 0.38 5.89
CA ARG A 94 -14.77 -0.92 6.25
C ARG A 94 -14.08 -2.12 5.59
N LEU A 95 -12.80 -1.99 5.20
CA LEU A 95 -12.01 -3.14 4.74
C LEU A 95 -11.97 -4.22 5.81
N ASP A 96 -12.14 -5.48 5.41
CA ASP A 96 -12.15 -6.61 6.35
C ASP A 96 -10.78 -6.86 6.96
N ASN A 97 -9.72 -6.84 6.12
CA ASN A 97 -8.36 -7.15 6.55
C ASN A 97 -7.37 -6.23 5.88
N VAL A 98 -6.29 -5.92 6.57
CA VAL A 98 -5.19 -5.15 6.03
C VAL A 98 -3.89 -5.85 6.38
N TYR A 99 -3.09 -6.14 5.36
CA TYR A 99 -1.81 -6.82 5.49
C TYR A 99 -0.68 -5.91 5.01
N TYR A 100 0.43 -5.88 5.72
CA TYR A 100 1.59 -5.09 5.28
C TYR A 100 2.85 -5.94 5.33
N ILE A 101 3.84 -5.55 4.52
CA ILE A 101 5.06 -6.32 4.35
C ILE A 101 6.20 -5.75 5.20
N LEU A 102 6.41 -4.44 5.15
CA LEU A 102 7.52 -3.79 5.84
C LEU A 102 7.04 -2.92 6.98
N GLU A 103 7.79 -2.98 8.10
CA GLU A 103 7.60 -2.05 9.21
C GLU A 103 8.07 -0.66 8.78
N SER A 104 7.43 0.38 9.31
CA SER A 104 7.85 1.73 9.02
C SER A 104 9.03 2.12 9.91
N LYS A 105 10.16 2.44 9.28
CA LYS A 105 11.32 3.02 9.94
C LYS A 105 11.33 4.53 9.80
N TYR A 106 10.48 5.06 8.95
CA TYR A 106 10.55 6.45 8.49
C TYR A 106 9.41 7.30 8.99
N TYR A 107 8.41 6.69 9.57
CA TYR A 107 7.28 7.37 10.19
C TYR A 107 7.11 6.89 11.61
N ASN A 108 6.62 7.75 12.47
CA ASN A 108 6.07 7.31 13.74
C ASN A 108 4.71 6.69 13.45
N SER A 109 4.71 5.47 12.94
CA SER A 109 3.46 4.77 12.78
C SER A 109 3.02 4.36 14.18
N LEU A 110 1.88 4.86 14.57
CA LEU A 110 1.24 4.42 15.78
C LEU A 110 0.79 2.98 15.61
N SER A 111 0.66 2.32 16.72
CA SER A 111 0.27 0.96 16.85
C SER A 111 -0.51 0.40 15.66
N THR A 112 -0.01 -0.67 15.13
CA THR A 112 -0.60 -1.39 14.02
C THR A 112 -1.29 -2.65 14.49
N SER A 113 -1.78 -2.65 15.74
CA SER A 113 -2.44 -3.81 16.30
C SER A 113 -3.63 -4.29 15.47
N ASP A 114 -4.21 -3.38 14.67
CA ASP A 114 -5.35 -3.72 13.81
C ASP A 114 -4.95 -4.28 12.45
N PHE A 115 -3.65 -4.25 12.13
CA PHE A 115 -3.15 -4.70 10.84
C PHE A 115 -2.18 -5.85 11.05
N THR A 116 -2.07 -6.72 10.06
CA THR A 116 -1.28 -7.93 10.15
C THR A 116 -0.04 -7.84 9.28
N LYS A 117 1.13 -8.00 9.91
CA LYS A 117 2.37 -8.12 9.15
C LYS A 117 2.43 -9.51 8.52
N ILE A 118 2.78 -9.57 7.23
CA ILE A 118 2.87 -10.84 6.52
C ILE A 118 4.30 -11.10 6.05
N GLU A 119 4.64 -12.38 6.00
CA GLU A 119 5.93 -12.83 5.48
C GLU A 119 5.82 -13.03 3.98
N VAL A 120 6.85 -12.58 3.26
CA VAL A 120 6.97 -12.76 1.82
C VAL A 120 8.35 -13.32 1.52
N PRO A 121 8.58 -13.88 0.31
CA PRO A 121 9.93 -14.34 -0.04
C PRO A 121 10.94 -13.23 0.17
N LYS A 122 12.08 -13.58 0.73
CA LYS A 122 13.10 -12.63 1.14
C LYS A 122 13.55 -11.71 0.01
N GLU A 123 13.60 -12.22 -1.21
CA GLU A 123 14.01 -11.40 -2.35
C GLU A 123 13.06 -10.23 -2.60
N TYR A 124 11.76 -10.42 -2.40
CA TYR A 124 10.78 -9.33 -2.52
C TYR A 124 10.95 -8.32 -1.40
N GLU A 125 11.09 -8.80 -0.19
CA GLU A 125 11.29 -7.93 0.97
C GLU A 125 12.53 -7.06 0.80
N GLU A 126 13.63 -7.66 0.36
CA GLU A 126 14.88 -6.94 0.14
C GLU A 126 14.75 -5.89 -0.96
N LYS A 127 14.09 -6.21 -2.07
CA LYS A 127 13.89 -5.27 -3.17
C LYS A 127 13.04 -4.09 -2.76
N LEU A 128 11.94 -4.35 -2.04
CA LEU A 128 11.07 -3.30 -1.56
C LEU A 128 11.79 -2.37 -0.58
N ASN A 129 12.53 -2.97 0.35
CA ASN A 129 13.28 -2.21 1.34
C ASN A 129 14.39 -1.38 0.69
N LYS A 130 15.04 -1.92 -0.33
CA LYS A 130 16.09 -1.22 -1.06
C LYS A 130 15.56 0.03 -1.76
N LEU A 131 14.39 -0.06 -2.38
CA LEU A 131 13.78 1.11 -3.02
C LEU A 131 13.52 2.22 -2.02
N LEU A 132 13.00 1.89 -0.85
CA LEU A 132 12.77 2.87 0.21
C LEU A 132 14.08 3.49 0.68
N THR A 133 15.09 2.67 0.92
CA THR A 133 16.40 3.15 1.37
C THR A 133 17.02 4.10 0.36
N LEU A 134 16.99 3.72 -0.92
CA LEU A 134 17.53 4.56 -1.99
C LEU A 134 16.79 5.88 -2.09
N PHE A 135 15.48 5.84 -1.98
CA PHE A 135 14.66 7.05 -2.06
C PHE A 135 15.04 8.04 -0.95
N PHE A 136 15.06 7.58 0.30
CA PHE A 136 15.36 8.46 1.43
C PHE A 136 16.82 8.92 1.45
N ASP A 137 17.75 8.09 0.98
CA ASP A 137 19.16 8.50 0.88
C ASP A 137 19.33 9.62 -0.14
N ASN A 138 18.58 9.58 -1.23
CA ASN A 138 18.66 10.60 -2.29
C ASN A 138 18.00 11.92 -1.91
N MET A 139 17.26 11.95 -0.82
CA MET A 139 16.60 13.18 -0.35
C MET A 139 17.49 14.05 0.53
N ARG A 140 18.68 13.58 0.85
CA ARG A 140 19.60 14.34 1.70
C ARG A 140 20.34 15.44 0.95
#